data_402cab49fd503f94f1599da7f442681e
#
_entry.id   402cab49fd503f94f1599da7f442681e
#
_cell.length_a   1.000
_cell.length_b   1.000
_cell.length_c   1.000
_cell.angle_alpha   90.00
_cell.angle_beta   90.00
_cell.angle_gamma   90.00
#
_symmetry.space_group_name_H-M   'P 1'
#
loop_
_entity.id
_entity.type
_entity.pdbx_description
1 polymer ?
#
loop_
_entity_poly.entity_id
_entity_poly.type
_entity_poly.pdbx_seq_one_letter_code
_entity_poly.pdbx_strand_id
1 'polypeptide(L)'
;EEGDILIDGVSIKEKPLECKKQMAYIPDNPDMYDFMTGIGYLNFIADIFDVPEEVRDELIDKYADAFEIKDNLGQLISEYSHGMKQKLAIISAWIHEPKLVIMDEPFVGLDPKASHILKQMMRKMCDDGGAIFFSTHVLEVAEKLCDKVAIIKGGRLVKAGIMEQVKGDESLESVFLDLEGES
;
A
#
# COMPACT_ATOMS: atom_id res chain seq x y z
N GLU A 1 -13.56 -21.93 3.74
CA GLU A 1 -12.14 -21.62 3.99
C GLU A 1 -11.93 -21.63 5.51
N GLU A 2 -10.82 -22.20 5.95
CA GLU A 2 -10.46 -22.32 7.35
C GLU A 2 -9.33 -21.32 7.67
N GLY A 3 -9.13 -21.00 8.95
CA GLY A 3 -8.11 -20.07 9.42
C GLY A 3 -8.70 -18.77 9.99
N ASP A 4 -7.86 -17.95 10.59
CA ASP A 4 -8.18 -16.62 11.10
C ASP A 4 -7.06 -15.64 10.76
N ILE A 5 -7.40 -14.36 10.69
CA ILE A 5 -6.46 -13.27 10.49
C ILE A 5 -6.56 -12.34 11.68
N LEU A 6 -5.42 -12.08 12.31
CA LEU A 6 -5.34 -11.17 13.43
C LEU A 6 -4.69 -9.86 12.99
N ILE A 7 -5.35 -8.75 13.26
CA ILE A 7 -4.81 -7.39 13.08
C ILE A 7 -4.60 -6.80 14.47
N ASP A 8 -3.34 -6.57 14.83
CA ASP A 8 -2.95 -6.10 16.15
C ASP A 8 -3.57 -6.94 17.29
N GLY A 9 -3.57 -8.29 17.10
CA GLY A 9 -4.14 -9.25 18.03
C GLY A 9 -5.67 -9.41 18.02
N VAL A 10 -6.37 -8.65 17.18
CA VAL A 10 -7.84 -8.68 17.04
C VAL A 10 -8.23 -9.54 15.84
N SER A 11 -9.13 -10.51 16.04
CA SER A 11 -9.66 -11.37 14.98
C SER A 11 -10.57 -10.59 14.02
N ILE A 12 -10.27 -10.68 12.72
CA ILE A 12 -11.09 -10.06 11.67
C ILE A 12 -12.49 -10.70 11.57
N LYS A 13 -12.64 -11.94 12.03
CA LYS A 13 -13.93 -12.63 12.07
C LYS A 13 -14.81 -12.15 13.22
N GLU A 14 -14.20 -11.91 14.38
CA GLU A 14 -14.91 -11.49 15.57
C GLU A 14 -15.23 -10.00 15.58
N LYS A 15 -14.27 -9.17 15.12
CA LYS A 15 -14.38 -7.71 15.14
C LYS A 15 -13.95 -7.06 13.81
N PRO A 16 -14.69 -7.32 12.73
CA PRO A 16 -14.30 -6.87 11.40
C PRO A 16 -14.20 -5.35 11.26
N LEU A 17 -15.07 -4.59 11.92
CA LEU A 17 -15.03 -3.12 11.85
C LEU A 17 -13.82 -2.54 12.60
N GLU A 18 -13.46 -3.10 13.74
CA GLU A 18 -12.30 -2.69 14.52
C GLU A 18 -11.01 -2.95 13.71
N CYS A 19 -10.91 -4.10 13.05
CA CYS A 19 -9.81 -4.42 12.17
C CYS A 19 -9.75 -3.48 10.97
N LYS A 20 -10.87 -3.26 10.28
CA LYS A 20 -10.93 -2.39 9.09
C LYS A 20 -10.55 -0.95 9.38
N LYS A 21 -10.88 -0.42 10.56
CA LYS A 21 -10.47 0.93 10.97
C LYS A 21 -8.95 1.09 11.12
N GLN A 22 -8.22 0.00 11.30
CA GLN A 22 -6.76 -0.01 11.44
C GLN A 22 -6.03 -0.39 10.15
N MET A 23 -6.74 -0.58 9.05
CA MET A 23 -6.18 -1.06 7.79
C MET A 23 -6.47 -0.09 6.66
N ALA A 24 -5.56 -0.07 5.68
CA ALA A 24 -5.81 0.48 4.36
C ALA A 24 -5.52 -0.56 3.28
N TYR A 25 -6.23 -0.47 2.17
CA TYR A 25 -6.00 -1.30 0.98
C TYR A 25 -5.90 -0.44 -0.27
N ILE A 26 -4.84 -0.66 -1.04
CA ILE A 26 -4.61 0.00 -2.33
C ILE A 26 -4.53 -1.09 -3.40
N PRO A 27 -5.53 -1.20 -4.29
CA PRO A 27 -5.49 -2.14 -5.42
C PRO A 27 -4.53 -1.65 -6.51
N ASP A 28 -4.14 -2.56 -7.41
CA ASP A 28 -3.32 -2.25 -8.60
C ASP A 28 -3.98 -1.17 -9.50
N ASN A 29 -5.29 -1.25 -9.66
CA ASN A 29 -6.06 -0.25 -10.39
C ASN A 29 -7.12 0.36 -9.46
N PRO A 30 -6.86 1.55 -8.87
CA PRO A 30 -7.80 2.18 -7.95
C PRO A 30 -9.11 2.56 -8.65
N ASP A 31 -10.19 1.86 -8.29
CA ASP A 31 -11.55 2.20 -8.71
C ASP A 31 -12.11 3.26 -7.77
N MET A 32 -12.17 4.49 -8.26
CA MET A 32 -12.57 5.66 -7.49
C MET A 32 -13.87 6.24 -8.01
N TYR A 33 -14.50 7.10 -7.21
CA TYR A 33 -15.72 7.81 -7.62
C TYR A 33 -15.39 8.94 -8.62
N ASP A 34 -15.40 8.64 -9.90
CA ASP A 34 -14.99 9.53 -10.99
C ASP A 34 -15.76 10.87 -11.04
N PHE A 35 -16.95 10.92 -10.44
CA PHE A 35 -17.79 12.13 -10.33
C PHE A 35 -17.39 13.05 -9.16
N MET A 36 -16.49 12.63 -8.29
CA MET A 36 -15.96 13.44 -7.19
C MET A 36 -14.73 14.21 -7.63
N THR A 37 -14.45 15.32 -6.95
CA THR A 37 -13.13 15.97 -7.00
C THR A 37 -12.14 15.21 -6.14
N GLY A 38 -10.82 15.36 -6.40
CA GLY A 38 -9.78 14.76 -5.57
C GLY A 38 -9.92 15.12 -4.10
N ILE A 39 -10.10 16.42 -3.79
CA ILE A 39 -10.30 16.88 -2.40
C ILE A 39 -11.59 16.33 -1.79
N GLY A 40 -12.68 16.27 -2.58
CA GLY A 40 -13.94 15.69 -2.14
C GLY A 40 -13.80 14.22 -1.76
N TYR A 41 -13.06 13.45 -2.55
CA TYR A 41 -12.78 12.05 -2.26
C TYR A 41 -11.94 11.87 -0.98
N LEU A 42 -10.88 12.67 -0.81
CA LEU A 42 -10.03 12.60 0.40
C LEU A 42 -10.83 12.95 1.66
N ASN A 43 -11.67 13.97 1.62
CA ASN A 43 -12.55 14.32 2.73
C ASN A 43 -13.57 13.22 3.02
N PHE A 44 -14.17 12.62 1.99
CA PHE A 44 -15.10 11.50 2.15
C PHE A 44 -14.43 10.29 2.84
N ILE A 45 -13.22 9.93 2.44
CA ILE A 45 -12.46 8.86 3.11
C ILE A 45 -12.15 9.24 4.56
N ALA A 46 -11.70 10.46 4.81
CA ALA A 46 -11.41 10.95 6.16
C ALA A 46 -12.65 10.89 7.08
N ASP A 47 -13.84 11.22 6.55
CA ASP A 47 -15.11 11.11 7.29
C ASP A 47 -15.45 9.65 7.64
N ILE A 48 -15.21 8.69 6.72
CA ILE A 48 -15.44 7.25 6.98
C ILE A 48 -14.58 6.75 8.15
N PHE A 49 -13.37 7.27 8.29
CA PHE A 49 -12.43 6.88 9.34
C PHE A 49 -12.47 7.79 10.57
N ASP A 50 -13.44 8.69 10.69
CA ASP A 50 -13.60 9.63 11.80
C ASP A 50 -12.36 10.53 12.03
N VAL A 51 -11.62 10.91 10.95
CA VAL A 51 -10.44 11.78 11.06
C VAL A 51 -10.88 13.23 11.29
N PRO A 52 -10.44 13.89 12.38
CA PRO A 52 -10.80 15.29 12.65
C PRO A 52 -10.39 16.23 11.51
N GLU A 53 -11.20 17.28 11.27
CA GLU A 53 -11.01 18.22 10.16
C GLU A 53 -9.61 18.86 10.18
N GLU A 54 -9.16 19.34 11.33
CA GLU A 54 -7.85 19.99 11.50
C GLU A 54 -6.71 19.01 11.13
N VAL A 55 -6.81 17.75 11.54
CA VAL A 55 -5.80 16.71 11.26
C VAL A 55 -5.81 16.33 9.78
N ARG A 56 -7.02 16.16 9.19
CA ARG A 56 -7.13 15.79 7.76
C ARG A 56 -6.54 16.87 6.85
N ASP A 57 -6.78 18.13 7.14
CA ASP A 57 -6.30 19.24 6.32
C ASP A 57 -4.77 19.29 6.30
N GLU A 58 -4.13 19.12 7.46
CA GLU A 58 -2.68 19.03 7.55
C GLU A 58 -2.11 17.84 6.78
N LEU A 59 -2.74 16.66 6.90
CA LEU A 59 -2.27 15.45 6.23
C LEU A 59 -2.50 15.50 4.71
N ILE A 60 -3.66 16.00 4.28
CA ILE A 60 -3.96 16.20 2.86
C ILE A 60 -2.94 17.16 2.24
N ASP A 61 -2.73 18.30 2.87
CA ASP A 61 -1.78 19.32 2.39
C ASP A 61 -0.37 18.75 2.26
N LYS A 62 0.10 18.10 3.31
CA LYS A 62 1.42 17.45 3.37
C LYS A 62 1.63 16.40 2.28
N TYR A 63 0.69 15.49 2.11
CA TYR A 63 0.85 14.41 1.15
C TYR A 63 0.58 14.86 -0.29
N ALA A 64 -0.38 15.76 -0.50
CA ALA A 64 -0.65 16.32 -1.83
C ALA A 64 0.52 17.15 -2.37
N ASP A 65 1.18 17.93 -1.51
CA ASP A 65 2.43 18.61 -1.86
C ASP A 65 3.55 17.62 -2.18
N ALA A 66 3.76 16.61 -1.33
CA ALA A 66 4.81 15.61 -1.54
C ALA A 66 4.65 14.88 -2.88
N PHE A 67 3.44 14.47 -3.23
CA PHE A 67 3.11 13.78 -4.48
C PHE A 67 2.87 14.73 -5.68
N GLU A 68 2.98 16.05 -5.50
CA GLU A 68 2.80 17.08 -6.53
C GLU A 68 1.43 16.99 -7.24
N ILE A 69 0.35 16.76 -6.47
CA ILE A 69 -1.03 16.77 -7.00
C ILE A 69 -1.93 17.82 -6.33
N LYS A 70 -1.37 18.68 -5.48
CA LYS A 70 -2.14 19.67 -4.71
C LYS A 70 -2.99 20.57 -5.59
N ASP A 71 -2.41 21.10 -6.66
CA ASP A 71 -3.10 21.99 -7.60
C ASP A 71 -4.21 21.29 -8.39
N ASN A 72 -4.19 19.95 -8.42
CA ASN A 72 -5.17 19.15 -9.14
C ASN A 72 -6.33 18.66 -8.23
N LEU A 73 -6.25 18.83 -6.92
CA LEU A 73 -7.27 18.31 -5.98
C LEU A 73 -8.67 18.88 -6.23
N GLY A 74 -8.79 20.06 -6.83
CA GLY A 74 -10.08 20.64 -7.23
C GLY A 74 -10.69 20.07 -8.50
N GLN A 75 -9.94 19.29 -9.30
CA GLN A 75 -10.42 18.69 -10.55
C GLN A 75 -11.20 17.41 -10.27
N LEU A 76 -12.06 17.01 -11.23
CA LEU A 76 -12.77 15.72 -11.15
C LEU A 76 -11.79 14.56 -11.31
N ILE A 77 -12.01 13.47 -10.57
CA ILE A 77 -11.19 12.25 -10.66
C ILE A 77 -11.26 11.62 -12.06
N SER A 78 -12.38 11.81 -12.78
CA SER A 78 -12.49 11.40 -14.19
C SER A 78 -11.45 12.04 -15.11
N GLU A 79 -10.87 13.17 -14.72
CA GLU A 79 -9.84 13.90 -15.49
C GLU A 79 -8.41 13.49 -15.09
N TYR A 80 -8.26 12.66 -14.05
CA TYR A 80 -6.96 12.23 -13.55
C TYR A 80 -6.33 11.18 -14.46
N SER A 81 -5.02 11.30 -14.69
CA SER A 81 -4.23 10.21 -15.25
C SER A 81 -4.18 9.02 -14.28
N HIS A 82 -3.80 7.85 -14.78
CA HIS A 82 -3.61 6.66 -13.92
C HIS A 82 -2.65 6.96 -12.75
N GLY A 83 -1.50 7.58 -13.02
CA GLY A 83 -0.55 7.96 -11.97
C GLY A 83 -1.11 8.95 -10.95
N MET A 84 -1.98 9.89 -11.36
CA MET A 84 -2.66 10.79 -10.41
C MET A 84 -3.68 10.03 -9.55
N LYS A 85 -4.43 9.09 -10.13
CA LYS A 85 -5.34 8.21 -9.37
C LYS A 85 -4.57 7.37 -8.35
N GLN A 86 -3.41 6.81 -8.75
CA GLN A 86 -2.55 6.05 -7.85
C GLN A 86 -2.03 6.91 -6.69
N LYS A 87 -1.55 8.13 -6.97
CA LYS A 87 -1.13 9.08 -5.93
C LYS A 87 -2.28 9.43 -4.97
N LEU A 88 -3.48 9.67 -5.50
CA LEU A 88 -4.67 9.95 -4.70
C LEU A 88 -5.06 8.77 -3.81
N ALA A 89 -4.97 7.52 -4.32
CA ALA A 89 -5.21 6.31 -3.56
C ALA A 89 -4.22 6.16 -2.39
N ILE A 90 -2.94 6.43 -2.64
CA ILE A 90 -1.91 6.40 -1.61
C ILE A 90 -2.22 7.44 -0.53
N ILE A 91 -2.54 8.68 -0.89
CA ILE A 91 -2.88 9.73 0.08
C ILE A 91 -4.09 9.30 0.91
N SER A 92 -5.16 8.82 0.27
CA SER A 92 -6.38 8.38 0.96
C SER A 92 -6.13 7.25 1.97
N ALA A 93 -5.19 6.35 1.65
CA ALA A 93 -4.81 5.25 2.53
C ALA A 93 -4.03 5.72 3.78
N TRP A 94 -3.26 6.81 3.67
CA TRP A 94 -2.45 7.32 4.79
C TRP A 94 -3.12 8.36 5.67
N ILE A 95 -4.25 8.95 5.22
CA ILE A 95 -4.95 10.02 5.98
C ILE A 95 -5.41 9.56 7.37
N HIS A 96 -5.81 8.30 7.53
CA HIS A 96 -6.31 7.78 8.81
C HIS A 96 -5.25 7.05 9.63
N GLU A 97 -3.97 7.18 9.26
CA GLU A 97 -2.83 6.61 9.97
C GLU A 97 -3.01 5.11 10.32
N PRO A 98 -3.19 4.24 9.30
CA PRO A 98 -3.46 2.83 9.52
C PRO A 98 -2.27 2.13 10.19
N LYS A 99 -2.53 1.02 10.91
CA LYS A 99 -1.48 0.14 11.45
C LYS A 99 -1.03 -0.91 10.44
N LEU A 100 -1.87 -1.23 9.46
CA LEU A 100 -1.57 -2.16 8.37
C LEU A 100 -1.98 -1.54 7.03
N VAL A 101 -1.05 -1.49 6.08
CA VAL A 101 -1.36 -1.17 4.68
C VAL A 101 -1.12 -2.40 3.81
N ILE A 102 -2.14 -2.75 3.04
CA ILE A 102 -2.07 -3.81 2.04
C ILE A 102 -2.09 -3.16 0.65
N MET A 103 -1.16 -3.52 -0.22
CA MET A 103 -1.05 -2.92 -1.55
C MET A 103 -0.83 -3.97 -2.62
N ASP A 104 -1.46 -3.78 -3.76
CA ASP A 104 -1.24 -4.58 -4.95
C ASP A 104 -0.47 -3.75 -5.98
N GLU A 105 0.75 -4.20 -6.36
CA GLU A 105 1.65 -3.55 -7.31
C GLU A 105 1.79 -2.02 -7.11
N PRO A 106 2.12 -1.53 -5.91
CA PRO A 106 1.96 -0.12 -5.52
C PRO A 106 2.83 0.88 -6.31
N PHE A 107 3.83 0.41 -7.04
CA PHE A 107 4.76 1.25 -7.79
C PHE A 107 4.38 1.41 -9.26
N VAL A 108 3.41 0.64 -9.74
CA VAL A 108 2.91 0.72 -11.12
C VAL A 108 2.23 2.08 -11.33
N GLY A 109 2.58 2.74 -12.44
CA GLY A 109 2.04 4.06 -12.80
C GLY A 109 2.63 5.26 -12.05
N LEU A 110 3.48 5.05 -11.05
CA LEU A 110 4.17 6.13 -10.35
C LEU A 110 5.44 6.57 -11.11
N ASP A 111 5.65 7.88 -11.14
CA ASP A 111 6.94 8.44 -11.55
C ASP A 111 8.05 8.15 -10.51
N PRO A 112 9.34 8.29 -10.87
CA PRO A 112 10.44 7.98 -9.96
C PRO A 112 10.41 8.75 -8.64
N LYS A 113 9.95 10.00 -8.66
CA LYS A 113 9.84 10.83 -7.45
C LYS A 113 8.75 10.33 -6.52
N ALA A 114 7.56 10.07 -7.06
CA ALA A 114 6.44 9.51 -6.29
C ALA A 114 6.79 8.12 -5.71
N SER A 115 7.45 7.26 -6.51
CA SER A 115 7.95 5.97 -6.05
C SER A 115 8.93 6.10 -4.89
N HIS A 116 9.83 7.08 -4.94
CA HIS A 116 10.77 7.35 -3.84
C HIS A 116 10.05 7.80 -2.57
N ILE A 117 9.08 8.71 -2.69
CA ILE A 117 8.27 9.20 -1.58
C ILE A 117 7.49 8.05 -0.94
N LEU A 118 6.84 7.21 -1.74
CA LEU A 118 6.11 6.04 -1.22
C LEU A 118 7.04 5.11 -0.44
N LYS A 119 8.24 4.82 -0.95
CA LYS A 119 9.23 3.99 -0.24
C LYS A 119 9.63 4.57 1.11
N GLN A 120 9.81 5.89 1.19
CA GLN A 120 10.10 6.58 2.45
C GLN A 120 8.92 6.50 3.44
N MET A 121 7.69 6.70 2.96
CA MET A 121 6.48 6.57 3.78
C MET A 121 6.31 5.15 4.31
N MET A 122 6.54 4.14 3.46
CA MET A 122 6.50 2.73 3.84
C MET A 122 7.51 2.43 4.96
N ARG A 123 8.77 2.84 4.78
CA ARG A 123 9.82 2.61 5.78
C ARG A 123 9.48 3.29 7.09
N LYS A 124 9.11 4.58 7.03
CA LYS A 124 8.72 5.34 8.23
C LYS A 124 7.57 4.67 8.98
N MET A 125 6.54 4.20 8.28
CA MET A 125 5.42 3.50 8.91
C MET A 125 5.86 2.24 9.65
N CYS A 126 6.76 1.44 9.05
CA CYS A 126 7.31 0.25 9.68
C CYS A 126 8.21 0.59 10.89
N ASP A 127 9.04 1.63 10.79
CA ASP A 127 9.88 2.10 11.89
C ASP A 127 9.05 2.63 13.07
N ASP A 128 7.87 3.19 12.80
CA ASP A 128 6.89 3.64 13.79
C ASP A 128 6.03 2.47 14.37
N GLY A 129 6.30 1.23 13.97
CA GLY A 129 5.65 0.01 14.50
C GLY A 129 4.43 -0.47 13.71
N GLY A 130 4.13 0.13 12.57
CA GLY A 130 3.12 -0.35 11.62
C GLY A 130 3.64 -1.52 10.78
N ALA A 131 2.77 -2.06 9.93
CA ALA A 131 3.10 -3.15 9.02
C ALA A 131 2.62 -2.86 7.59
N ILE A 132 3.41 -3.30 6.61
CA ILE A 132 3.04 -3.20 5.21
C ILE A 132 3.16 -4.57 4.57
N PHE A 133 2.12 -4.95 3.83
CA PHE A 133 2.09 -6.13 3.00
C PHE A 133 1.78 -5.72 1.56
N PHE A 134 2.66 -6.02 0.61
CA PHE A 134 2.40 -5.69 -0.78
C PHE A 134 2.82 -6.83 -1.71
N SER A 135 2.10 -6.96 -2.83
CA SER A 135 2.52 -7.81 -3.94
C SER A 135 3.40 -7.02 -4.89
N THR A 136 4.33 -7.68 -5.54
CA THR A 136 5.07 -7.13 -6.67
C THR A 136 5.71 -8.23 -7.50
N HIS A 137 5.81 -7.99 -8.81
CA HIS A 137 6.61 -8.79 -9.73
C HIS A 137 8.03 -8.24 -9.93
N VAL A 138 8.34 -7.08 -9.32
CA VAL A 138 9.66 -6.45 -9.40
C VAL A 138 10.53 -6.93 -8.24
N LEU A 139 11.24 -8.05 -8.43
CA LEU A 139 12.00 -8.74 -7.40
C LEU A 139 13.07 -7.86 -6.73
N GLU A 140 13.73 -6.99 -7.50
CA GLU A 140 14.70 -6.03 -6.97
C GLU A 140 14.08 -5.03 -5.96
N VAL A 141 12.84 -4.63 -6.17
CA VAL A 141 12.11 -3.76 -5.24
C VAL A 141 11.81 -4.53 -3.96
N ALA A 142 11.31 -5.76 -4.05
CA ALA A 142 11.05 -6.61 -2.90
C ALA A 142 12.33 -6.85 -2.09
N GLU A 143 13.44 -7.19 -2.76
CA GLU A 143 14.73 -7.46 -2.11
C GLU A 143 15.26 -6.26 -1.31
N LYS A 144 15.07 -5.04 -1.83
CA LYS A 144 15.55 -3.81 -1.18
C LYS A 144 14.65 -3.26 -0.07
N LEU A 145 13.34 -3.55 -0.13
CA LEU A 145 12.38 -2.94 0.79
C LEU A 145 11.88 -3.87 1.88
N CYS A 146 11.78 -5.19 1.58
CA CYS A 146 11.08 -6.11 2.46
C CYS A 146 11.99 -6.75 3.48
N ASP A 147 11.56 -6.80 4.74
CA ASP A 147 12.21 -7.58 5.80
C ASP A 147 11.87 -9.08 5.64
N LYS A 148 10.69 -9.39 5.10
CA LYS A 148 10.19 -10.75 4.84
C LYS A 148 9.61 -10.85 3.45
N VAL A 149 9.68 -12.05 2.88
CA VAL A 149 9.13 -12.34 1.56
C VAL A 149 8.35 -13.66 1.56
N ALA A 150 7.34 -13.73 0.72
CA ALA A 150 6.59 -14.94 0.42
C ALA A 150 6.50 -15.10 -1.10
N ILE A 151 7.00 -16.23 -1.63
CA ILE A 151 6.98 -16.56 -3.06
C ILE A 151 5.80 -17.47 -3.33
N ILE A 152 4.91 -17.05 -4.24
CA ILE A 152 3.73 -17.80 -4.65
C ILE A 152 3.90 -18.22 -6.11
N LYS A 153 3.65 -19.52 -6.39
CA LYS A 153 3.67 -20.09 -7.72
C LYS A 153 2.45 -20.97 -7.93
N GLY A 154 1.71 -20.77 -9.01
CA GLY A 154 0.51 -21.53 -9.30
C GLY A 154 -0.54 -21.53 -8.16
N GLY A 155 -0.68 -20.41 -7.46
CA GLY A 155 -1.60 -20.27 -6.31
C GLY A 155 -1.14 -20.97 -5.03
N ARG A 156 0.11 -21.44 -4.95
CA ARG A 156 0.68 -22.12 -3.77
C ARG A 156 1.86 -21.34 -3.22
N LEU A 157 1.94 -21.26 -1.90
CA LEU A 157 3.09 -20.74 -1.21
C LEU A 157 4.27 -21.72 -1.37
N VAL A 158 5.33 -21.29 -2.04
CA VAL A 158 6.51 -22.14 -2.34
C VAL A 158 7.62 -21.91 -1.32
N LYS A 159 7.85 -20.66 -0.97
CA LYS A 159 8.90 -20.28 -0.01
C LYS A 159 8.47 -19.01 0.74
N ALA A 160 8.73 -18.94 2.04
CA ALA A 160 8.49 -17.72 2.82
C ALA A 160 9.47 -17.63 4.00
N GLY A 161 9.81 -16.41 4.38
CA GLY A 161 10.71 -16.17 5.51
C GLY A 161 11.29 -14.77 5.53
N ILE A 162 12.28 -14.58 6.40
CA ILE A 162 13.11 -13.37 6.42
C ILE A 162 13.87 -13.27 5.08
N MET A 163 13.98 -12.10 4.51
CA MET A 163 14.58 -11.88 3.19
C MET A 163 15.94 -12.52 3.06
N GLU A 164 16.83 -12.27 4.01
CA GLU A 164 18.20 -12.82 4.02
C GLU A 164 18.24 -14.36 4.07
N GLN A 165 17.28 -14.99 4.78
CA GLN A 165 17.18 -16.45 4.87
C GLN A 165 16.62 -17.07 3.59
N VAL A 166 15.70 -16.35 2.91
CA VAL A 166 15.09 -16.81 1.67
C VAL A 166 16.07 -16.74 0.50
N LYS A 167 16.80 -15.64 0.38
CA LYS A 167 17.75 -15.45 -0.71
C LYS A 167 19.12 -16.11 -0.45
N GLY A 168 19.56 -16.22 0.81
CA GLY A 168 20.93 -16.66 1.14
C GLY A 168 21.97 -15.73 0.56
N ASP A 169 22.98 -16.29 -0.08
CA ASP A 169 24.08 -15.56 -0.75
C ASP A 169 23.74 -15.14 -2.19
N GLU A 170 22.55 -15.46 -2.67
CA GLU A 170 22.09 -15.18 -4.03
C GLU A 170 21.18 -13.94 -4.10
N SER A 171 20.73 -13.56 -5.30
CA SER A 171 19.65 -12.59 -5.48
C SER A 171 18.29 -13.25 -5.33
N LEU A 172 17.28 -12.47 -4.96
CA LEU A 172 15.89 -12.97 -4.93
C LEU A 172 15.44 -13.46 -6.33
N GLU A 173 15.97 -12.85 -7.40
CA GLU A 173 15.73 -13.24 -8.78
C GLU A 173 16.28 -14.62 -9.09
N SER A 174 17.53 -14.94 -8.68
CA SER A 174 18.10 -16.29 -8.82
C SER A 174 17.24 -17.33 -8.14
N VAL A 175 16.86 -17.09 -6.89
CA VAL A 175 16.00 -18.01 -6.12
C VAL A 175 14.64 -18.19 -6.80
N PHE A 176 14.07 -17.14 -7.37
CA PHE A 176 12.78 -17.22 -8.08
C PHE A 176 12.90 -18.06 -9.35
N LEU A 177 13.96 -17.85 -10.16
CA LEU A 177 14.22 -18.61 -11.39
C LEU A 177 14.48 -20.09 -11.11
N ASP A 178 15.22 -20.44 -10.07
CA ASP A 178 15.44 -21.82 -9.66
C ASP A 178 14.12 -22.52 -9.32
N LEU A 179 13.27 -21.85 -8.57
CA LEU A 179 11.93 -22.36 -8.25
C LEU A 179 11.01 -22.50 -9.51
N GLU A 180 11.27 -21.69 -10.56
CA GLU A 180 10.56 -21.86 -11.84
C GLU A 180 11.10 -23.04 -12.64
N GLY A 181 12.38 -23.30 -12.59
CA GLY A 181 13.04 -24.39 -13.35
C GLY A 181 12.80 -25.80 -12.80
N GLU A 182 12.37 -25.94 -11.57
CA GLU A 182 12.03 -27.23 -10.92
C GLU A 182 10.64 -27.79 -11.26
N SER A 183 10.04 -27.40 -12.41
CA SER A 183 8.67 -27.76 -12.81
C SER A 183 8.62 -28.79 -13.93
#